data_f1d735db67cc18d6b23f0f5ebe0ada9c
#
_entry.id   f1d735db67cc18d6b23f0f5ebe0ada9c
#
_cell.length_a   1.000
_cell.length_b   1.000
_cell.length_c   1.000
_cell.angle_alpha   90.00
_cell.angle_beta   90.00
_cell.angle_gamma   90.00
#
_symmetry.space_group_name_H-M   'P 1'
#
loop_
_entity.id
_entity.type
_entity.pdbx_description
1 polymer ?
#
loop_
_entity_poly.entity_id
_entity_poly.type
_entity_poly.pdbx_seq_one_letter_code
_entity_poly.pdbx_strand_id
1 'polypeptide(L)'
;MTRSLRTTLAALPLAGLIGLGLAVPAGAEPPGIPDPATAKTQLGELTVAPEGSMDGYDREKFPHWNEGSDGCSTREAVLKRDGDNVEVGSDCYPTSGSWLSTYDGETWTQPSDLDIDHVVPLAAAWRSGAAEWTQEQRQAFANDLEGPQLIAVTDNVNQEKGDQTPETWMPPAADYHCTYASMWVGSKHKYELTVTEAEKGALQTALDGC
;
A
#
# COMPACT_ATOMS: atom_id res chain seq x y z
N MET A 1 -73.28 -44.04 0.81
CA MET A 1 -72.16 -44.03 1.80
C MET A 1 -70.86 -43.69 1.03
N THR A 2 -70.47 -42.42 0.93
CA THR A 2 -69.30 -41.94 0.20
C THR A 2 -68.25 -41.44 1.22
N ARG A 3 -67.14 -42.15 1.30
CA ARG A 3 -66.01 -41.80 2.16
C ARG A 3 -65.09 -40.83 1.38
N SER A 4 -64.95 -39.61 1.89
CA SER A 4 -64.01 -38.61 1.40
C SER A 4 -62.61 -38.87 2.01
N LEU A 5 -61.58 -39.09 1.17
CA LEU A 5 -60.16 -39.11 1.57
C LEU A 5 -59.69 -37.69 1.68
N ARG A 6 -59.26 -37.30 2.86
CA ARG A 6 -58.51 -36.05 3.08
C ARG A 6 -57.00 -36.31 2.92
N THR A 7 -56.41 -35.76 1.89
CA THR A 7 -54.97 -35.78 1.69
C THR A 7 -54.33 -34.62 2.47
N THR A 8 -53.52 -34.94 3.47
CA THR A 8 -52.71 -33.94 4.19
C THR A 8 -51.39 -33.76 3.48
N LEU A 9 -51.15 -32.57 2.93
CA LEU A 9 -49.83 -32.16 2.47
C LEU A 9 -48.94 -31.79 3.67
N ALA A 10 -47.85 -32.50 3.83
CA ALA A 10 -46.79 -32.15 4.77
C ALA A 10 -45.84 -31.14 4.10
N ALA A 11 -45.74 -29.95 4.64
CA ALA A 11 -44.77 -28.96 4.23
C ALA A 11 -43.43 -29.25 4.93
N LEU A 12 -42.36 -29.51 4.15
CA LEU A 12 -40.99 -29.58 4.66
C LEU A 12 -40.45 -28.14 4.87
N PRO A 13 -39.80 -27.87 6.00
CA PRO A 13 -39.11 -26.62 6.17
C PRO A 13 -37.80 -26.59 5.34
N LEU A 14 -37.65 -25.58 4.52
CA LEU A 14 -36.40 -25.26 3.80
C LEU A 14 -35.41 -24.70 4.81
N ALA A 15 -34.42 -25.49 5.23
CA ALA A 15 -33.32 -25.03 6.06
C ALA A 15 -32.38 -24.17 5.20
N GLY A 16 -32.46 -22.87 5.37
CA GLY A 16 -31.52 -21.92 4.77
C GLY A 16 -30.13 -22.10 5.39
N LEU A 17 -29.17 -22.53 4.60
CA LEU A 17 -27.74 -22.45 4.95
C LEU A 17 -27.34 -20.97 4.97
N ILE A 18 -27.19 -20.42 6.18
CA ILE A 18 -26.50 -19.14 6.38
C ILE A 18 -25.02 -19.45 6.23
N GLY A 19 -24.46 -19.14 5.05
CA GLY A 19 -23.00 -19.14 4.85
C GLY A 19 -22.39 -18.06 5.75
N LEU A 20 -21.67 -18.46 6.80
CA LEU A 20 -20.74 -17.57 7.47
C LEU A 20 -19.61 -17.27 6.48
N GLY A 21 -19.70 -16.14 5.78
CA GLY A 21 -18.55 -15.57 5.10
C GLY A 21 -17.54 -15.18 6.18
N LEU A 22 -16.39 -15.84 6.19
CA LEU A 22 -15.22 -15.39 6.94
C LEU A 22 -14.83 -14.05 6.30
N ALA A 23 -15.03 -12.95 7.03
CA ALA A 23 -14.45 -11.68 6.65
C ALA A 23 -12.93 -11.86 6.70
N VAL A 24 -12.26 -11.79 5.56
CA VAL A 24 -10.81 -11.67 5.51
C VAL A 24 -10.50 -10.31 6.15
N PRO A 25 -9.62 -10.24 7.17
CA PRO A 25 -9.22 -8.94 7.69
C PRO A 25 -8.61 -8.13 6.53
N ALA A 26 -9.17 -6.97 6.27
CA ALA A 26 -8.53 -5.99 5.40
C ALA A 26 -7.30 -5.49 6.15
N GLY A 27 -6.11 -5.67 5.59
CA GLY A 27 -4.90 -5.05 6.14
C GLY A 27 -5.14 -3.55 6.32
N ALA A 28 -4.56 -2.94 7.35
CA ALA A 28 -4.66 -1.51 7.52
C ALA A 28 -3.91 -0.81 6.38
N GLU A 29 -4.64 0.02 5.63
CA GLU A 29 -4.06 0.77 4.51
C GLU A 29 -3.46 2.09 5.01
N PRO A 30 -2.39 2.59 4.36
CA PRO A 30 -1.87 3.92 4.62
C PRO A 30 -2.95 5.01 4.45
N PRO A 31 -2.85 6.12 5.18
CA PRO A 31 -3.78 7.23 4.99
C PRO A 31 -3.57 7.94 3.64
N GLY A 32 -4.56 8.70 3.22
CA GLY A 32 -4.43 9.61 2.08
C GLY A 32 -4.37 8.93 0.71
N ILE A 33 -4.73 7.66 0.59
CA ILE A 33 -4.86 7.00 -0.73
C ILE A 33 -6.02 7.66 -1.47
N PRO A 34 -5.78 8.26 -2.66
CA PRO A 34 -6.87 8.82 -3.45
C PRO A 34 -7.75 7.68 -4.00
N ASP A 35 -9.06 7.91 -4.06
CA ASP A 35 -9.93 7.00 -4.81
C ASP A 35 -9.53 6.96 -6.30
N PRO A 36 -9.90 5.91 -7.05
CA PRO A 36 -9.43 5.73 -8.42
C PRO A 36 -9.80 6.90 -9.37
N ALA A 37 -10.93 7.56 -9.18
CA ALA A 37 -11.32 8.70 -10.01
C ALA A 37 -10.45 9.93 -9.71
N THR A 38 -10.18 10.18 -8.44
CA THR A 38 -9.23 11.20 -7.99
C THR A 38 -7.82 10.90 -8.48
N ALA A 39 -7.36 9.64 -8.35
CA ALA A 39 -6.04 9.23 -8.83
C ALA A 39 -5.89 9.43 -10.36
N LYS A 40 -6.90 9.11 -11.17
CA LYS A 40 -6.89 9.39 -12.61
C LYS A 40 -6.77 10.89 -12.90
N THR A 41 -7.46 11.73 -12.15
CA THR A 41 -7.37 13.18 -12.30
C THR A 41 -5.96 13.67 -11.96
N GLN A 42 -5.42 13.25 -10.82
CA GLN A 42 -4.06 13.58 -10.38
C GLN A 42 -3.00 13.08 -11.37
N LEU A 43 -3.16 11.86 -11.93
CA LEU A 43 -2.27 11.34 -12.96
C LEU A 43 -2.25 12.23 -14.21
N GLY A 44 -3.41 12.81 -14.56
CA GLY A 44 -3.53 13.78 -15.64
C GLY A 44 -2.76 15.09 -15.39
N GLU A 45 -2.65 15.49 -14.12
CA GLU A 45 -1.98 16.72 -13.68
C GLU A 45 -0.47 16.57 -13.52
N LEU A 46 0.04 15.32 -13.38
CA LEU A 46 1.47 15.09 -13.25
C LEU A 46 2.24 15.54 -14.49
N THR A 47 3.34 16.22 -14.27
CA THR A 47 4.27 16.62 -15.33
C THR A 47 4.98 15.39 -15.90
N VAL A 48 4.88 15.19 -17.21
CA VAL A 48 5.63 14.15 -17.91
C VAL A 48 7.02 14.67 -18.28
N ALA A 49 8.06 13.94 -17.87
CA ALA A 49 9.44 14.26 -18.16
C ALA A 49 10.28 12.97 -18.25
N PRO A 50 11.41 12.97 -18.97
CA PRO A 50 12.40 11.90 -18.87
C PRO A 50 12.93 11.78 -17.44
N GLU A 51 13.36 10.58 -17.06
CA GLU A 51 14.10 10.41 -15.79
C GLU A 51 15.34 11.31 -15.72
N GLY A 52 15.57 11.88 -14.55
CA GLY A 52 16.80 12.61 -14.24
C GLY A 52 17.98 11.66 -14.00
N SER A 53 19.18 12.25 -13.90
CA SER A 53 20.42 11.52 -13.60
C SER A 53 20.41 10.96 -12.18
N MET A 54 21.07 9.82 -11.99
CA MET A 54 21.44 9.28 -10.67
C MET A 54 22.69 9.91 -10.09
N ASP A 55 23.30 10.86 -10.79
CA ASP A 55 24.50 11.55 -10.30
C ASP A 55 24.25 12.16 -8.92
N GLY A 56 25.15 11.84 -8.01
CA GLY A 56 25.06 12.29 -6.64
C GLY A 56 23.95 11.65 -5.80
N TYR A 57 23.19 10.68 -6.30
CA TYR A 57 22.26 9.92 -5.45
C TYR A 57 23.01 9.18 -4.36
N ASP A 58 22.46 9.28 -3.17
CA ASP A 58 22.81 8.47 -2.01
C ASP A 58 21.53 8.30 -1.18
N ARG A 59 21.26 7.09 -0.74
CA ARG A 59 20.10 6.79 0.11
C ARG A 59 20.12 7.61 1.40
N GLU A 60 21.30 7.90 1.95
CA GLU A 60 21.47 8.70 3.17
C GLU A 60 21.07 10.17 3.00
N LYS A 61 20.92 10.66 1.75
CA LYS A 61 20.35 11.99 1.48
C LYS A 61 18.85 12.09 1.76
N PHE A 62 18.21 10.95 1.97
CA PHE A 62 16.86 10.84 2.45
C PHE A 62 16.90 10.31 3.89
N PRO A 63 17.11 11.14 4.92
CA PRO A 63 17.06 10.68 6.29
C PRO A 63 15.70 10.03 6.56
N HIS A 64 15.71 8.74 6.82
CA HIS A 64 14.50 7.93 7.03
C HIS A 64 14.56 7.23 8.38
N TRP A 65 13.42 6.70 8.82
CA TRP A 65 13.23 6.11 10.15
C TRP A 65 13.50 7.10 11.29
N ASN A 66 13.08 8.36 11.07
CA ASN A 66 13.18 9.40 12.10
C ASN A 66 12.39 9.02 13.35
N GLU A 67 12.93 9.42 14.49
CA GLU A 67 12.22 9.32 15.77
C GLU A 67 11.11 10.38 15.83
N GLY A 68 9.88 9.95 16.10
CA GLY A 68 8.73 10.80 16.32
C GLY A 68 8.73 11.45 17.72
N SER A 69 7.75 12.28 17.97
CA SER A 69 7.58 12.95 19.27
C SER A 69 7.26 11.99 20.42
N ASP A 70 6.82 10.79 20.12
CA ASP A 70 6.54 9.70 21.07
C ASP A 70 7.74 8.79 21.32
N GLY A 71 8.89 9.07 20.69
CA GLY A 71 10.11 8.28 20.79
C GLY A 71 10.14 7.03 19.92
N CYS A 72 9.12 6.82 19.06
CA CYS A 72 9.07 5.72 18.13
C CYS A 72 9.62 6.14 16.77
N SER A 73 10.34 5.27 16.08
CA SER A 73 10.76 5.56 14.71
C SER A 73 9.60 5.47 13.74
N THR A 74 9.77 6.09 12.56
CA THR A 74 8.80 5.99 11.47
C THR A 74 8.50 4.53 11.12
N ARG A 75 9.50 3.64 11.16
CA ARG A 75 9.32 2.20 10.91
C ARG A 75 8.36 1.56 11.92
N GLU A 76 8.58 1.77 13.23
CA GLU A 76 7.71 1.24 14.27
C GLU A 76 6.28 1.83 14.18
N ALA A 77 6.17 3.12 13.84
CA ALA A 77 4.88 3.77 13.64
C ALA A 77 4.07 3.10 12.51
N VAL A 78 4.71 2.78 11.38
CA VAL A 78 4.08 2.06 10.27
C VAL A 78 3.73 0.63 10.66
N LEU A 79 4.63 -0.11 11.29
CA LEU A 79 4.33 -1.48 11.75
C LEU A 79 3.14 -1.51 12.72
N LYS A 80 3.05 -0.53 13.63
CA LYS A 80 1.92 -0.41 14.55
C LYS A 80 0.62 -0.04 13.83
N ARG A 81 0.67 0.80 12.82
CA ARG A 81 -0.48 1.23 12.02
C ARG A 81 -1.03 0.09 11.17
N ASP A 82 -0.15 -0.66 10.49
CA ASP A 82 -0.51 -1.61 9.44
C ASP A 82 -0.79 -3.02 9.96
N GLY A 83 -0.53 -3.29 11.24
CA GLY A 83 -0.78 -4.60 11.85
C GLY A 83 -2.04 -4.65 12.70
N ASP A 84 -2.59 -5.84 12.82
CA ASP A 84 -3.69 -6.18 13.69
C ASP A 84 -3.19 -6.61 15.08
N ASN A 85 -3.82 -6.11 16.15
CA ASN A 85 -3.53 -6.45 17.54
C ASN A 85 -2.04 -6.29 17.90
N VAL A 86 -1.41 -5.23 17.38
CA VAL A 86 0.02 -4.96 17.61
C VAL A 86 0.23 -4.46 19.04
N GLU A 87 1.02 -5.20 19.79
CA GLU A 87 1.58 -4.76 21.09
C GLU A 87 3.04 -4.35 20.87
N VAL A 88 3.46 -3.27 21.55
CA VAL A 88 4.82 -2.75 21.42
C VAL A 88 5.54 -2.75 22.77
N GLY A 89 6.85 -2.93 22.73
CA GLY A 89 7.74 -2.76 23.89
C GLY A 89 7.95 -1.29 24.26
N SER A 90 8.76 -1.06 25.28
CA SER A 90 9.15 0.29 25.71
C SER A 90 10.04 1.03 24.69
N ASP A 91 10.60 0.31 23.74
CA ASP A 91 11.40 0.77 22.61
C ASP A 91 10.57 0.91 21.32
N CYS A 92 9.24 0.84 21.43
CA CYS A 92 8.27 0.86 20.35
C CYS A 92 8.33 -0.35 19.39
N TYR A 93 9.29 -1.26 19.56
CA TYR A 93 9.37 -2.44 18.69
C TYR A 93 8.18 -3.37 18.94
N PRO A 94 7.49 -3.85 17.88
CA PRO A 94 6.37 -4.78 18.03
C PRO A 94 6.81 -6.09 18.70
N THR A 95 6.12 -6.46 19.78
CA THR A 95 6.34 -7.71 20.52
C THR A 95 5.34 -8.80 20.14
N SER A 96 4.20 -8.40 19.60
CA SER A 96 3.17 -9.26 19.00
C SER A 96 2.39 -8.48 17.96
N GLY A 97 1.67 -9.20 17.10
CA GLY A 97 0.82 -8.65 16.05
C GLY A 97 0.66 -9.62 14.88
N SER A 98 -0.14 -9.22 13.93
CA SER A 98 -0.32 -9.90 12.65
C SER A 98 -0.38 -8.87 11.54
N TRP A 99 0.35 -9.08 10.46
CA TRP A 99 0.44 -8.17 9.33
C TRP A 99 0.07 -8.89 8.04
N LEU A 100 -0.96 -8.40 7.36
CA LEU A 100 -1.27 -8.82 5.98
C LEU A 100 -0.48 -7.96 5.00
N SER A 101 0.47 -8.55 4.31
CA SER A 101 1.14 -7.90 3.18
C SER A 101 0.20 -7.85 1.98
N THR A 102 -0.23 -6.66 1.61
CA THR A 102 -1.15 -6.46 0.48
C THR A 102 -0.49 -6.66 -0.88
N TYR A 103 0.85 -6.72 -0.94
CA TYR A 103 1.57 -6.93 -2.18
C TYR A 103 1.50 -8.38 -2.69
N ASP A 104 1.39 -9.35 -1.78
CA ASP A 104 1.39 -10.79 -2.09
C ASP A 104 0.27 -11.59 -1.41
N GLY A 105 -0.48 -10.95 -0.49
CA GLY A 105 -1.55 -11.58 0.27
C GLY A 105 -1.08 -12.47 1.42
N GLU A 106 0.22 -12.50 1.72
CA GLU A 106 0.78 -13.30 2.81
C GLU A 106 0.57 -12.61 4.17
N THR A 107 0.44 -13.41 5.22
CA THR A 107 0.25 -12.91 6.59
C THR A 107 1.45 -13.31 7.46
N TRP A 108 2.03 -12.32 8.12
CA TRP A 108 3.22 -12.45 8.96
C TRP A 108 2.90 -12.15 10.42
N THR A 109 3.62 -12.82 11.33
CA THR A 109 3.51 -12.59 12.79
C THR A 109 4.82 -12.15 13.42
N GLN A 110 5.89 -12.07 12.62
CA GLN A 110 7.18 -11.55 13.07
C GLN A 110 7.47 -10.24 12.33
N PRO A 111 7.70 -9.14 13.04
CA PRO A 111 8.00 -7.85 12.41
C PRO A 111 9.33 -7.85 11.63
N SER A 112 10.19 -8.86 11.86
CA SER A 112 11.44 -9.06 11.10
C SER A 112 11.23 -9.57 9.69
N ASP A 113 10.06 -10.14 9.38
CA ASP A 113 9.72 -10.69 8.06
C ASP A 113 9.05 -9.62 7.16
N LEU A 114 8.99 -8.38 7.68
CA LEU A 114 8.38 -7.24 7.02
C LEU A 114 9.41 -6.13 6.78
N ASP A 115 9.36 -5.56 5.60
CA ASP A 115 9.96 -4.26 5.29
C ASP A 115 8.89 -3.16 5.30
N ILE A 116 9.31 -1.92 5.53
CA ILE A 116 8.50 -0.75 5.21
C ILE A 116 8.93 -0.25 3.84
N ASP A 117 8.03 -0.44 2.87
CA ASP A 117 8.25 0.04 1.52
C ASP A 117 7.98 1.56 1.43
N HIS A 118 8.86 2.24 0.72
CA HIS A 118 8.55 3.52 0.11
C HIS A 118 7.85 3.23 -1.22
N VAL A 119 6.53 3.42 -1.30
CA VAL A 119 5.71 3.11 -2.50
C VAL A 119 6.36 3.71 -3.74
N VAL A 120 6.68 5.00 -3.71
CA VAL A 120 7.63 5.60 -4.67
C VAL A 120 9.03 5.49 -4.08
N PRO A 121 9.92 4.62 -4.64
CA PRO A 121 11.25 4.42 -4.12
C PRO A 121 12.05 5.71 -4.03
N LEU A 122 12.93 5.83 -3.03
CA LEU A 122 13.75 7.04 -2.86
C LEU A 122 14.60 7.34 -4.10
N ALA A 123 15.12 6.31 -4.76
CA ALA A 123 15.89 6.46 -6.01
C ALA A 123 14.97 6.89 -7.18
N ALA A 124 13.74 6.38 -7.26
CA ALA A 124 12.77 6.83 -8.25
C ALA A 124 12.35 8.29 -8.01
N ALA A 125 12.15 8.68 -6.75
CA ALA A 125 11.88 10.08 -6.40
C ALA A 125 13.05 10.99 -6.81
N TRP A 126 14.31 10.55 -6.57
CA TRP A 126 15.50 11.28 -7.00
C TRP A 126 15.48 11.55 -8.51
N ARG A 127 15.22 10.51 -9.31
CA ARG A 127 15.13 10.60 -10.79
C ARG A 127 13.94 11.46 -11.27
N SER A 128 12.93 11.64 -10.43
CA SER A 128 11.70 12.39 -10.77
C SER A 128 11.61 13.79 -10.15
N GLY A 129 12.73 14.35 -9.65
CA GLY A 129 12.79 15.74 -9.19
C GLY A 129 13.34 15.94 -7.78
N ALA A 130 13.37 14.91 -6.93
CA ALA A 130 13.87 15.05 -5.55
C ALA A 130 15.37 15.32 -5.46
N ALA A 131 16.12 15.19 -6.55
CA ALA A 131 17.52 15.64 -6.65
C ALA A 131 17.67 17.13 -6.32
N GLU A 132 16.70 17.95 -6.72
CA GLU A 132 16.68 19.40 -6.51
C GLU A 132 16.08 19.82 -5.15
N TRP A 133 15.56 18.87 -4.36
CA TRP A 133 14.96 19.18 -3.07
C TRP A 133 16.00 19.54 -2.01
N THR A 134 15.55 20.25 -0.97
CA THR A 134 16.34 20.37 0.26
C THR A 134 16.38 19.04 1.00
N GLN A 135 17.29 18.89 1.95
CA GLN A 135 17.35 17.68 2.79
C GLN A 135 16.07 17.50 3.60
N GLU A 136 15.48 18.60 4.08
CA GLU A 136 14.22 18.59 4.85
C GLU A 136 13.06 18.06 4.02
N GLN A 137 12.98 18.44 2.74
CA GLN A 137 11.95 17.93 1.82
C GLN A 137 12.14 16.42 1.56
N ARG A 138 13.37 15.97 1.32
CA ARG A 138 13.67 14.54 1.18
C ARG A 138 13.37 13.74 2.45
N GLN A 139 13.67 14.31 3.61
CA GLN A 139 13.34 13.73 4.91
C GLN A 139 11.82 13.63 5.12
N ALA A 140 11.07 14.70 4.79
CA ALA A 140 9.62 14.70 4.89
C ALA A 140 8.98 13.63 4.00
N PHE A 141 9.47 13.48 2.76
CA PHE A 141 9.04 12.42 1.84
C PHE A 141 9.33 11.02 2.38
N ALA A 142 10.54 10.81 2.90
CA ALA A 142 10.98 9.50 3.37
C ALA A 142 10.32 9.05 4.69
N ASN A 143 9.64 9.96 5.41
CA ASN A 143 8.98 9.68 6.69
C ASN A 143 7.49 10.09 6.66
N ASP A 144 6.86 10.09 5.50
CA ASP A 144 5.49 10.55 5.33
C ASP A 144 4.48 9.54 5.92
N LEU A 145 4.06 9.77 7.14
CA LEU A 145 3.03 9.00 7.84
C LEU A 145 1.60 9.45 7.52
N GLU A 146 1.44 10.63 6.88
CA GLU A 146 0.14 11.25 6.58
C GLU A 146 -0.30 11.05 5.11
N GLY A 147 0.51 10.36 4.33
CA GLY A 147 0.24 10.07 2.92
C GLY A 147 0.43 8.59 2.60
N PRO A 148 0.16 8.21 1.34
CA PRO A 148 0.20 6.81 0.91
C PRO A 148 1.62 6.33 0.57
N GLN A 149 2.67 6.95 1.14
CA GLN A 149 4.07 6.72 0.76
C GLN A 149 4.70 5.52 1.47
N LEU A 150 4.21 5.14 2.65
CA LEU A 150 4.84 4.10 3.47
C LEU A 150 3.84 2.99 3.79
N ILE A 151 4.25 1.73 3.58
CA ILE A 151 3.43 0.55 3.86
C ILE A 151 4.28 -0.65 4.31
N ALA A 152 3.77 -1.43 5.28
CA ALA A 152 4.41 -2.66 5.71
C ALA A 152 4.07 -3.81 4.74
N VAL A 153 5.09 -4.46 4.19
CA VAL A 153 4.96 -5.55 3.20
C VAL A 153 5.98 -6.65 3.44
N THR A 154 5.78 -7.81 2.82
CA THR A 154 6.74 -8.92 2.83
C THR A 154 8.13 -8.44 2.39
N ASP A 155 9.17 -8.71 3.19
CA ASP A 155 10.54 -8.25 2.96
C ASP A 155 11.09 -8.66 1.60
N ASN A 156 10.97 -9.93 1.22
CA ASN A 156 11.45 -10.44 -0.05
C ASN A 156 10.77 -9.79 -1.26
N VAL A 157 9.47 -9.49 -1.16
CA VAL A 157 8.71 -8.81 -2.22
C VAL A 157 9.17 -7.36 -2.36
N ASN A 158 9.43 -6.69 -1.24
CA ASN A 158 10.00 -5.36 -1.26
C ASN A 158 11.42 -5.32 -1.85
N GLN A 159 12.24 -6.32 -1.53
CA GLN A 159 13.59 -6.45 -2.09
C GLN A 159 13.54 -6.71 -3.60
N GLU A 160 12.59 -7.54 -4.09
CA GLU A 160 12.38 -7.75 -5.52
C GLU A 160 11.94 -6.46 -6.23
N LYS A 161 11.03 -5.68 -5.63
CA LYS A 161 10.61 -4.38 -6.15
C LYS A 161 11.80 -3.44 -6.32
N GLY A 162 12.65 -3.33 -5.30
CA GLY A 162 13.81 -2.45 -5.32
C GLY A 162 13.44 -0.99 -5.63
N ASP A 163 14.08 -0.41 -6.66
CA ASP A 163 13.82 0.94 -7.13
C ASP A 163 13.03 0.98 -8.47
N GLN A 164 12.38 -0.12 -8.81
CA GLN A 164 11.60 -0.26 -10.04
C GLN A 164 10.34 0.60 -9.99
N THR A 165 9.89 1.00 -11.18
CA THR A 165 8.69 1.81 -11.43
C THR A 165 7.56 0.93 -12.00
N PRO A 166 6.29 1.39 -12.01
CA PRO A 166 5.12 0.57 -12.36
C PRO A 166 5.15 -0.10 -13.72
N GLU A 167 5.91 0.42 -14.68
CA GLU A 167 6.08 -0.22 -15.99
C GLU A 167 6.99 -1.45 -15.97
N THR A 168 7.78 -1.63 -14.91
CA THR A 168 8.70 -2.77 -14.78
C THR A 168 8.34 -3.69 -13.62
N TRP A 169 7.64 -3.20 -12.62
CA TRP A 169 7.19 -3.98 -11.48
C TRP A 169 5.83 -3.52 -10.95
N MET A 170 4.97 -4.47 -10.67
CA MET A 170 3.72 -4.29 -9.95
C MET A 170 3.60 -5.37 -8.86
N PRO A 171 2.86 -5.14 -7.76
CA PRO A 171 2.63 -6.16 -6.76
C PRO A 171 2.17 -7.50 -7.34
N PRO A 172 2.65 -8.66 -6.83
CA PRO A 172 2.17 -9.97 -7.27
C PRO A 172 0.66 -10.15 -7.15
N ALA A 173 0.02 -9.57 -6.13
CA ALA A 173 -1.42 -9.58 -5.93
C ALA A 173 -2.10 -8.62 -6.92
N ALA A 174 -2.69 -9.17 -7.98
CA ALA A 174 -3.29 -8.39 -9.06
C ALA A 174 -4.51 -7.55 -8.61
N ASP A 175 -5.21 -7.98 -7.58
CA ASP A 175 -6.33 -7.24 -6.96
C ASP A 175 -5.87 -5.99 -6.20
N TYR A 176 -4.59 -5.89 -5.87
CA TYR A 176 -4.00 -4.70 -5.25
C TYR A 176 -3.48 -3.66 -6.27
N HIS A 177 -3.44 -3.97 -7.56
CA HIS A 177 -2.87 -3.07 -8.58
C HIS A 177 -3.55 -1.70 -8.62
N CYS A 178 -4.86 -1.66 -8.45
CA CYS A 178 -5.63 -0.41 -8.42
C CYS A 178 -5.20 0.47 -7.24
N THR A 179 -5.15 -0.09 -6.04
CA THR A 179 -4.74 0.61 -4.82
C THR A 179 -3.28 1.07 -4.92
N TYR A 180 -2.39 0.17 -5.37
CA TYR A 180 -0.97 0.51 -5.56
C TYR A 180 -0.76 1.67 -6.54
N ALA A 181 -1.45 1.65 -7.69
CA ALA A 181 -1.39 2.75 -8.66
C ALA A 181 -1.93 4.07 -8.06
N SER A 182 -3.02 3.99 -7.28
CA SER A 182 -3.55 5.15 -6.57
C SER A 182 -2.56 5.71 -5.54
N MET A 183 -1.89 4.85 -4.77
CA MET A 183 -0.85 5.24 -3.81
C MET A 183 0.33 5.92 -4.51
N TRP A 184 0.81 5.31 -5.61
CA TRP A 184 1.91 5.85 -6.39
C TRP A 184 1.61 7.24 -6.93
N VAL A 185 0.44 7.40 -7.56
CA VAL A 185 -0.01 8.69 -8.10
C VAL A 185 -0.19 9.71 -6.99
N GLY A 186 -0.85 9.33 -5.89
CA GLY A 186 -1.07 10.21 -4.73
C GLY A 186 0.24 10.72 -4.14
N SER A 187 1.25 9.83 -4.00
CA SER A 187 2.58 10.20 -3.51
C SER A 187 3.28 11.16 -4.48
N LYS A 188 3.32 10.84 -5.79
CA LYS A 188 3.95 11.75 -6.77
C LYS A 188 3.23 13.09 -6.88
N HIS A 189 1.91 13.11 -6.83
CA HIS A 189 1.12 14.34 -6.88
C HIS A 189 1.36 15.22 -5.64
N LYS A 190 1.34 14.63 -4.44
CA LYS A 190 1.60 15.34 -3.19
C LYS A 190 2.96 16.04 -3.16
N TYR A 191 3.96 15.42 -3.78
CA TYR A 191 5.35 15.88 -3.77
C TYR A 191 5.80 16.51 -5.09
N GLU A 192 4.87 16.77 -6.01
CA GLU A 192 5.14 17.41 -7.31
C GLU A 192 6.23 16.72 -8.13
N LEU A 193 6.33 15.38 -8.01
CA LEU A 193 7.28 14.58 -8.76
C LEU A 193 6.81 14.36 -10.19
N THR A 194 7.76 14.24 -11.12
CA THR A 194 7.46 13.95 -12.53
C THR A 194 7.20 12.46 -12.76
N VAL A 195 6.55 12.12 -13.87
CA VAL A 195 6.40 10.75 -14.38
C VAL A 195 7.00 10.64 -15.77
N THR A 196 7.51 9.46 -16.14
CA THR A 196 7.84 9.16 -17.54
C THR A 196 6.56 8.80 -18.32
N GLU A 197 6.63 8.80 -19.64
CA GLU A 197 5.51 8.33 -20.50
C GLU A 197 5.20 6.85 -20.23
N ALA A 198 6.23 6.02 -20.01
CA ALA A 198 6.07 4.58 -19.75
C ALA A 198 5.40 4.35 -18.38
N GLU A 199 5.89 5.02 -17.35
CA GLU A 199 5.32 4.98 -15.99
C GLU A 199 3.86 5.44 -16.01
N LYS A 200 3.56 6.58 -16.66
CA LYS A 200 2.20 7.11 -16.81
C LYS A 200 1.26 6.13 -17.51
N GLY A 201 1.74 5.47 -18.57
CA GLY A 201 0.97 4.46 -19.31
C GLY A 201 0.65 3.23 -18.46
N ALA A 202 1.59 2.76 -17.64
CA ALA A 202 1.38 1.64 -16.74
C ALA A 202 0.36 1.99 -15.63
N LEU A 203 0.52 3.16 -15.00
CA LEU A 203 -0.42 3.67 -13.99
C LEU A 203 -1.83 3.86 -14.55
N GLN A 204 -1.96 4.42 -15.77
CA GLN A 204 -3.25 4.56 -16.43
C GLN A 204 -3.92 3.20 -16.66
N THR A 205 -3.14 2.21 -17.13
CA THR A 205 -3.64 0.85 -17.36
C THR A 205 -4.16 0.22 -16.07
N ALA A 206 -3.42 0.34 -14.97
CA ALA A 206 -3.83 -0.17 -13.67
C ALA A 206 -5.10 0.52 -13.17
N LEU A 207 -5.16 1.85 -13.25
CA LEU A 207 -6.33 2.63 -12.82
C LEU A 207 -7.56 2.38 -13.71
N ASP A 208 -7.40 2.07 -15.00
CA ASP A 208 -8.53 1.74 -15.88
C ASP A 208 -9.12 0.36 -15.57
N GLY A 209 -8.37 -0.50 -14.89
CA GLY A 209 -8.85 -1.77 -14.35
C GLY A 209 -9.69 -1.65 -13.07
N CYS A 210 -9.77 -0.44 -12.48
CA CYS A 210 -10.59 -0.18 -11.30
C CYS A 210 -12.07 0.03 -11.66
#